data_cb1218fec396956e48ff99cf75539b12
#
_entry.id   cb1218fec396956e48ff99cf75539b12
#
_cell.length_a   1.000
_cell.length_b   1.000
_cell.length_c   1.000
_cell.angle_alpha   90.00
_cell.angle_beta   90.00
_cell.angle_gamma   90.00
#
_symmetry.space_group_name_H-M   'P 1'
#
loop_
_entity.id
_entity.type
_entity.pdbx_description
1 polymer ?
#
loop_
_entity_poly.entity_id
_entity_poly.type
_entity_poly.pdbx_seq_one_letter_code
_entity_poly.pdbx_strand_id
1 'polypeptide(L)'
;SSMFNTPPVFAIYVSLLNMRWIKKIGGVSAIEEMNRKKSEMLYSEIDLNPLFKGHAKKIDRSMMNATFNLCNDNFKESFESMLSEARITALAGHRSVGGYRASMYNAMGIDSVKALVEVMSELESKI
;
A
#
# COMPACT_ATOMS: atom_id res chain seq x y z
N SER A 1 -18.64 -10.26 -34.09
CA SER A 1 -19.64 -10.65 -33.10
C SER A 1 -18.96 -11.01 -31.79
N SER A 2 -19.35 -10.38 -30.68
CA SER A 2 -18.81 -10.66 -29.33
C SER A 2 -19.30 -11.99 -28.73
N MET A 3 -20.10 -12.74 -29.47
CA MET A 3 -20.74 -14.01 -29.03
C MET A 3 -20.13 -15.26 -29.68
N PHE A 4 -18.98 -15.13 -30.32
CA PHE A 4 -18.32 -16.29 -30.92
C PHE A 4 -17.84 -17.33 -29.88
N ASN A 5 -17.35 -16.84 -28.75
CA ASN A 5 -17.02 -17.64 -27.59
C ASN A 5 -17.91 -17.25 -26.39
N THR A 6 -18.07 -18.15 -25.41
CA THR A 6 -18.77 -17.82 -24.16
C THR A 6 -18.08 -16.64 -23.47
N PRO A 7 -18.76 -15.51 -23.27
CA PRO A 7 -18.15 -14.36 -22.63
C PRO A 7 -17.86 -14.62 -21.14
N PRO A 8 -16.80 -14.04 -20.56
CA PRO A 8 -16.47 -14.17 -19.13
C PRO A 8 -17.42 -13.31 -18.28
N VAL A 9 -18.68 -13.72 -18.17
CA VAL A 9 -19.79 -12.94 -17.60
C VAL A 9 -19.48 -12.48 -16.18
N PHE A 10 -18.88 -13.34 -15.35
CA PHE A 10 -18.53 -12.99 -13.96
C PHE A 10 -17.54 -11.82 -13.90
N ALA A 11 -16.45 -11.89 -14.68
CA ALA A 11 -15.44 -10.83 -14.72
C ALA A 11 -16.02 -9.50 -15.24
N ILE A 12 -16.89 -9.56 -16.24
CA ILE A 12 -17.59 -8.38 -16.80
C ILE A 12 -18.51 -7.77 -15.73
N TYR A 13 -19.25 -8.60 -14.99
CA TYR A 13 -20.15 -8.13 -13.96
C TYR A 13 -19.40 -7.48 -12.78
N VAL A 14 -18.33 -8.11 -12.29
CA VAL A 14 -17.49 -7.55 -11.23
C VAL A 14 -16.85 -6.22 -11.68
N SER A 15 -16.38 -6.13 -12.91
CA SER A 15 -15.84 -4.89 -13.48
C SER A 15 -16.91 -3.79 -13.53
N LEU A 16 -18.15 -4.13 -13.91
CA LEU A 16 -19.26 -3.19 -13.90
C LEU A 16 -19.56 -2.65 -12.50
N LEU A 17 -19.58 -3.53 -11.49
CA LEU A 17 -19.81 -3.12 -10.10
C LEU A 17 -18.70 -2.21 -9.60
N ASN A 18 -17.45 -2.51 -9.93
CA ASN A 18 -16.30 -1.69 -9.57
C ASN A 18 -16.36 -0.30 -10.23
N MET A 19 -16.68 -0.23 -11.51
CA MET A 19 -16.87 1.05 -12.20
C MET A 19 -18.02 1.89 -11.64
N ARG A 20 -19.14 1.25 -11.25
CA ARG A 20 -20.25 1.91 -10.57
C ARG A 20 -19.84 2.47 -9.21
N TRP A 21 -19.06 1.72 -8.44
CA TRP A 21 -18.51 2.18 -7.17
C TRP A 21 -17.58 3.39 -7.38
N ILE A 22 -16.63 3.33 -8.32
CA ILE A 22 -15.75 4.45 -8.65
C ILE A 22 -16.57 5.69 -9.03
N LYS A 23 -17.59 5.53 -9.88
CA LYS A 23 -18.48 6.64 -10.26
C LYS A 23 -19.20 7.24 -9.05
N LYS A 24 -19.67 6.40 -8.13
CA LYS A 24 -20.39 6.83 -6.92
C LYS A 24 -19.54 7.68 -5.97
N ILE A 25 -18.25 7.37 -5.85
CA ILE A 25 -17.33 8.10 -4.95
C ILE A 25 -16.72 9.37 -5.58
N GLY A 26 -17.11 9.73 -6.81
CA GLY A 26 -16.65 10.95 -7.48
C GLY A 26 -15.77 10.74 -8.71
N GLY A 27 -15.66 9.50 -9.19
CA GLY A 27 -14.92 9.16 -10.41
C GLY A 27 -13.42 9.01 -10.23
N VAL A 28 -12.70 9.05 -11.35
CA VAL A 28 -11.24 8.81 -11.40
C VAL A 28 -10.48 9.87 -10.61
N SER A 29 -10.87 11.15 -10.69
CA SER A 29 -10.19 12.24 -9.98
C SER A 29 -10.29 12.08 -8.45
N ALA A 30 -11.43 11.60 -7.94
CA ALA A 30 -11.59 11.34 -6.51
C ALA A 30 -10.70 10.17 -6.05
N ILE A 31 -10.63 9.09 -6.84
CA ILE A 31 -9.72 7.96 -6.58
C ILE A 31 -8.26 8.39 -6.60
N GLU A 32 -7.87 9.20 -7.59
CA GLU A 32 -6.50 9.72 -7.69
C GLU A 32 -6.12 10.53 -6.45
N GLU A 33 -7.00 11.43 -6.00
CA GLU A 33 -6.77 12.22 -4.79
C GLU A 33 -6.65 11.35 -3.54
N MET A 34 -7.51 10.33 -3.40
CA MET A 34 -7.41 9.36 -2.29
C MET A 34 -6.10 8.58 -2.32
N ASN A 35 -5.67 8.13 -3.50
CA ASN A 35 -4.42 7.39 -3.64
C ASN A 35 -3.20 8.28 -3.38
N ARG A 36 -3.23 9.53 -3.83
CA ARG A 36 -2.18 10.51 -3.55
C ARG A 36 -2.01 10.73 -2.06
N LYS A 37 -3.09 10.99 -1.32
CA LYS A 37 -3.05 11.16 0.14
C LYS A 37 -2.45 9.95 0.87
N LYS A 38 -2.83 8.74 0.46
CA LYS A 38 -2.27 7.51 1.01
C LYS A 38 -0.76 7.39 0.76
N SER A 39 -0.35 7.62 -0.48
CA SER A 39 1.05 7.51 -0.88
C SER A 39 1.93 8.59 -0.25
N GLU A 40 1.47 9.84 -0.20
CA GLU A 40 2.17 10.94 0.44
C GLU A 40 2.38 10.68 1.94
N MET A 41 1.36 10.18 2.63
CA MET A 41 1.45 9.85 4.05
C MET A 41 2.53 8.79 4.31
N LEU A 42 2.51 7.68 3.58
CA LEU A 42 3.47 6.59 3.79
C LEU A 42 4.89 6.98 3.35
N TYR A 43 5.04 7.65 2.21
CA TYR A 43 6.36 8.07 1.75
C TYR A 43 6.96 9.18 2.60
N SER A 44 6.15 10.05 3.20
CA SER A 44 6.64 11.03 4.18
C SER A 44 7.25 10.32 5.38
N GLU A 45 6.59 9.31 5.92
CA GLU A 45 7.13 8.50 7.02
C GLU A 45 8.43 7.79 6.61
N ILE A 46 8.45 7.11 5.46
CA ILE A 46 9.64 6.41 4.96
C ILE A 46 10.83 7.36 4.77
N ASP A 47 10.58 8.61 4.35
CA ASP A 47 11.64 9.58 4.07
C ASP A 47 12.15 10.33 5.31
N LEU A 48 11.32 10.48 6.34
CA LEU A 48 11.65 11.21 7.57
C LEU A 48 12.19 10.28 8.67
N ASN A 49 11.67 9.07 8.75
CA ASN A 49 12.05 8.10 9.78
C ASN A 49 13.40 7.42 9.43
N PRO A 50 14.46 7.62 10.25
CA PRO A 50 15.80 7.13 9.95
C PRO A 50 15.93 5.59 9.93
N LEU A 51 14.94 4.88 10.46
CA LEU A 51 14.93 3.42 10.49
C LEU A 51 14.56 2.80 9.14
N PHE A 52 13.98 3.59 8.23
CA PHE A 52 13.46 3.10 6.96
C PHE A 52 14.11 3.76 5.76
N LYS A 53 14.11 3.04 4.65
CA LYS A 53 14.63 3.52 3.37
C LYS A 53 13.74 3.06 2.23
N GLY A 54 13.27 3.99 1.40
CA GLY A 54 12.55 3.69 0.18
C GLY A 54 13.42 2.91 -0.81
N HIS A 55 12.87 1.86 -1.41
CA HIS A 55 13.59 1.07 -2.43
C HIS A 55 13.66 1.81 -3.77
N ALA A 56 12.53 2.39 -4.21
CA ALA A 56 12.45 3.16 -5.45
C ALA A 56 12.96 4.60 -5.28
N LYS A 57 13.59 5.13 -6.31
CA LYS A 57 13.92 6.56 -6.37
C LYS A 57 12.63 7.39 -6.32
N LYS A 58 12.69 8.60 -5.75
CA LYS A 58 11.50 9.46 -5.57
C LYS A 58 10.68 9.66 -6.85
N ILE A 59 11.34 9.81 -7.99
CA ILE A 59 10.71 10.02 -9.30
C ILE A 59 10.00 8.76 -9.83
N ASP A 60 10.40 7.57 -9.38
CA ASP A 60 9.91 6.28 -9.86
C ASP A 60 8.91 5.63 -8.87
N ARG A 61 8.49 6.36 -7.84
CA ARG A 61 7.59 5.84 -6.80
C ARG A 61 6.17 5.65 -7.31
N SER A 62 5.61 4.47 -7.01
CA SER A 62 4.21 4.17 -7.29
C SER A 62 3.29 4.69 -6.18
N MET A 63 2.17 5.28 -6.53
CA MET A 63 1.10 5.62 -5.56
C MET A 63 0.35 4.39 -5.03
N MET A 64 0.51 3.24 -5.68
CA MET A 64 -0.25 2.01 -5.36
C MET A 64 0.57 0.98 -4.59
N ASN A 65 1.90 0.95 -4.80
CA ASN A 65 2.80 -0.04 -4.19
C ASN A 65 4.05 0.68 -3.67
N ALA A 66 4.07 0.98 -2.40
CA ALA A 66 5.26 1.53 -1.76
C ALA A 66 6.19 0.40 -1.32
N THR A 67 7.43 0.44 -1.78
CA THR A 67 8.48 -0.52 -1.42
C THR A 67 9.54 0.15 -0.57
N PHE A 68 9.91 -0.49 0.54
CA PHE A 68 10.88 0.04 1.49
C PHE A 68 11.60 -1.08 2.25
N ASN A 69 12.71 -0.72 2.90
CA ASN A 69 13.51 -1.62 3.72
C ASN A 69 13.77 -0.98 5.08
N LEU A 70 14.09 -1.80 6.08
CA LEU A 70 14.77 -1.34 7.27
C LEU A 70 16.22 -0.99 6.93
N CYS A 71 16.75 0.07 7.54
CA CYS A 71 18.17 0.44 7.43
C CYS A 71 19.08 -0.49 8.24
N ASN A 72 18.52 -1.14 9.28
CA ASN A 72 19.22 -2.08 10.14
C ASN A 72 18.32 -3.28 10.45
N ASP A 73 18.78 -4.47 10.09
CA ASP A 73 18.05 -5.73 10.28
C ASP A 73 17.84 -6.11 11.75
N ASN A 74 18.57 -5.50 12.69
CA ASN A 74 18.38 -5.72 14.12
C ASN A 74 16.96 -5.35 14.60
N PHE A 75 16.28 -4.45 13.89
CA PHE A 75 14.91 -4.02 14.22
C PHE A 75 13.83 -4.86 13.55
N LYS A 76 14.20 -5.82 12.71
CA LYS A 76 13.26 -6.59 11.90
C LYS A 76 12.27 -7.37 12.77
N GLU A 77 12.76 -8.10 13.75
CA GLU A 77 11.93 -8.92 14.65
C GLU A 77 10.94 -8.04 15.43
N SER A 78 11.41 -6.93 15.98
CA SER A 78 10.55 -5.96 16.68
C SER A 78 9.50 -5.37 15.76
N PHE A 79 9.86 -4.96 14.54
CA PHE A 79 8.93 -4.42 13.57
C PHE A 79 7.86 -5.44 13.16
N GLU A 80 8.25 -6.68 12.85
CA GLU A 80 7.33 -7.75 12.48
C GLU A 80 6.38 -8.13 13.62
N SER A 81 6.85 -8.10 14.89
CA SER A 81 5.98 -8.28 16.06
C SER A 81 4.92 -7.17 16.16
N MET A 82 5.33 -5.91 16.04
CA MET A 82 4.42 -4.76 16.09
C MET A 82 3.40 -4.77 14.95
N LEU A 83 3.82 -5.15 13.73
CA LEU A 83 2.90 -5.34 12.60
C LEU A 83 1.85 -6.42 12.90
N SER A 84 2.27 -7.55 13.51
CA SER A 84 1.37 -8.63 13.90
C SER A 84 0.37 -8.18 14.97
N GLU A 85 0.81 -7.45 15.98
CA GLU A 85 -0.04 -6.87 17.03
C GLU A 85 -1.06 -5.89 16.45
N ALA A 86 -0.65 -5.06 15.50
CA ALA A 86 -1.52 -4.15 14.75
C ALA A 86 -2.39 -4.86 13.70
N ARG A 87 -2.29 -6.18 13.56
CA ARG A 87 -2.99 -7.01 12.55
C ARG A 87 -2.71 -6.58 11.10
N ILE A 88 -1.53 -6.05 10.86
CA ILE A 88 -1.06 -5.71 9.51
C ILE A 88 -0.38 -6.93 8.92
N THR A 89 -0.94 -7.46 7.82
CA THR A 89 -0.47 -8.68 7.15
C THR A 89 -0.06 -8.41 5.71
N ALA A 90 0.62 -9.39 5.10
CA ALA A 90 1.00 -9.36 3.68
C ALA A 90 1.90 -8.16 3.27
N LEU A 91 2.70 -7.63 4.21
CA LEU A 91 3.62 -6.54 3.95
C LEU A 91 4.98 -7.01 3.38
N ALA A 92 5.28 -8.31 3.44
CA ALA A 92 6.53 -8.87 2.92
C ALA A 92 6.75 -8.51 1.45
N GLY A 93 7.96 -8.07 1.12
CA GLY A 93 8.37 -7.75 -0.24
C GLY A 93 8.47 -8.97 -1.15
N HIS A 94 8.80 -8.72 -2.43
CA HIS A 94 8.98 -9.83 -3.37
C HIS A 94 10.20 -10.67 -2.98
N ARG A 95 10.11 -11.99 -3.17
CA ARG A 95 11.15 -12.96 -2.78
C ARG A 95 12.55 -12.64 -3.34
N SER A 96 12.62 -12.04 -4.54
CA SER A 96 13.89 -11.68 -5.18
C SER A 96 14.48 -10.36 -4.71
N VAL A 97 13.68 -9.49 -4.07
CA VAL A 97 14.09 -8.14 -3.66
C VAL A 97 14.21 -8.02 -2.14
N GLY A 98 13.38 -8.77 -1.44
CA GLY A 98 13.28 -8.67 0.03
C GLY A 98 12.53 -7.42 0.49
N GLY A 99 12.74 -7.03 1.74
CA GLY A 99 12.13 -5.86 2.34
C GLY A 99 10.62 -5.93 2.49
N TYR A 100 9.97 -4.79 2.38
CA TYR A 100 8.53 -4.63 2.58
C TYR A 100 7.86 -3.98 1.37
N ARG A 101 6.58 -4.31 1.16
CA ARG A 101 5.76 -3.73 0.11
C ARG A 101 4.34 -3.47 0.63
N ALA A 102 3.99 -2.21 0.78
CA ALA A 102 2.63 -1.82 1.09
C ALA A 102 1.82 -1.67 -0.20
N SER A 103 0.84 -2.55 -0.39
CA SER A 103 -0.08 -2.53 -1.53
C SER A 103 -1.33 -1.74 -1.18
N MET A 104 -1.37 -0.46 -1.59
CA MET A 104 -2.41 0.52 -1.21
C MET A 104 -3.44 0.69 -2.32
N TYR A 105 -4.09 -0.39 -2.75
CA TYR A 105 -5.05 -0.34 -3.86
C TYR A 105 -6.25 0.57 -3.58
N ASN A 106 -7.02 0.86 -4.63
CA ASN A 106 -8.12 1.84 -4.61
C ASN A 106 -9.12 1.64 -3.47
N ALA A 107 -9.47 0.38 -3.16
CA ALA A 107 -10.45 0.07 -2.12
C ALA A 107 -9.89 0.12 -0.68
N MET A 108 -8.57 0.21 -0.52
CA MET A 108 -7.95 0.33 0.80
C MET A 108 -8.18 1.73 1.36
N GLY A 109 -8.79 1.80 2.54
CA GLY A 109 -9.00 3.07 3.25
C GLY A 109 -7.70 3.67 3.77
N ILE A 110 -7.70 4.99 3.95
CA ILE A 110 -6.55 5.74 4.47
C ILE A 110 -6.17 5.29 5.90
N ASP A 111 -7.13 4.82 6.69
CA ASP A 111 -6.89 4.39 8.07
C ASP A 111 -5.98 3.16 8.15
N SER A 112 -5.99 2.29 7.13
CA SER A 112 -5.04 1.17 7.05
C SER A 112 -3.60 1.66 6.83
N VAL A 113 -3.43 2.75 6.09
CA VAL A 113 -2.10 3.36 5.88
C VAL A 113 -1.65 4.10 7.14
N LYS A 114 -2.56 4.79 7.84
CA LYS A 114 -2.28 5.41 9.15
C LYS A 114 -1.77 4.39 10.16
N ALA A 115 -2.45 3.25 10.28
CA ALA A 115 -2.03 2.19 11.19
C ALA A 115 -0.58 1.72 10.91
N LEU A 116 -0.18 1.60 9.64
CA LEU A 116 1.20 1.27 9.29
C LEU A 116 2.17 2.39 9.69
N VAL A 117 1.84 3.64 9.39
CA VAL A 117 2.65 4.81 9.77
C VAL A 117 2.82 4.93 11.29
N GLU A 118 1.75 4.68 12.05
CA GLU A 118 1.79 4.64 13.52
C GLU A 118 2.77 3.58 14.03
N VAL A 119 2.72 2.37 13.49
CA VAL A 119 3.68 1.30 13.84
C VAL A 119 5.12 1.70 13.52
N MET A 120 5.36 2.34 12.35
CA MET A 120 6.70 2.79 11.96
C MET A 120 7.23 3.88 12.90
N SER A 121 6.42 4.88 13.22
CA SER A 121 6.76 5.96 14.13
C SER A 121 6.94 5.47 15.58
N GLU A 122 6.11 4.53 16.03
CA GLU A 122 6.25 3.93 17.35
C GLU A 122 7.55 3.11 17.48
N LEU A 123 7.96 2.40 16.44
CA LEU A 123 9.25 1.71 16.43
C LEU A 123 10.41 2.70 16.61
N GLU A 124 10.40 3.83 15.92
CA GLU A 124 11.41 4.89 16.07
C GLU A 124 11.46 5.42 17.51
N SER A 125 10.30 5.64 18.13
CA SER A 125 10.21 6.20 19.47
C SER A 125 10.70 5.28 20.59
N LYS A 126 10.85 3.98 20.31
CA LYS A 126 11.32 2.95 21.26
C LYS A 126 12.83 2.72 21.23
N ILE A 127 13.53 3.40 20.33
CA ILE A 127 14.99 3.26 20.13
C ILE A 127 15.69 4.54 20.57
#